data_105e16f5485e9f4cc44288aa96a01f06
#
_entry.id   105e16f5485e9f4cc44288aa96a01f06
#
_cell.length_a   1.000
_cell.length_b   1.000
_cell.length_c   1.000
_cell.angle_alpha   90.00
_cell.angle_beta   90.00
_cell.angle_gamma   90.00
#
_symmetry.space_group_name_H-M   'P 1'
#
loop_
_entity.id
_entity.type
_entity.pdbx_description
1 polymer ?
#
loop_
_entity_poly.entity_id
_entity_poly.type
_entity_poly.pdbx_seq_one_letter_code
_entity_poly.pdbx_strand_id
1 'polypeptide(L)'
;MTPDQLRAFCLDFNDATEEFPFGPDVSVFKVAGKMFALSWLDADPLSVNLKCDPEDAVRLREEYPAIAPGYHMNKRHWNTVTVPELPDRMVRELVEDSYDLVVAGLPKAVRLRLDRP
;
A
#
# COMPACT_ATOMS: atom_id res chain seq x y z
N MET A 1 2.16 -9.36 11.42
CA MET A 1 0.93 -8.56 11.19
C MET A 1 -0.12 -9.47 10.59
N THR A 2 -1.31 -9.49 11.19
CA THR A 2 -2.44 -10.29 10.69
C THR A 2 -3.17 -9.53 9.57
N PRO A 3 -4.00 -10.23 8.77
CA PRO A 3 -4.85 -9.55 7.78
C PRO A 3 -5.73 -8.45 8.39
N ASP A 4 -6.33 -8.72 9.57
CA ASP A 4 -7.17 -7.73 10.25
C ASP A 4 -6.36 -6.52 10.70
N GLN A 5 -5.13 -6.72 11.16
CA GLN A 5 -4.23 -5.63 11.54
C GLN A 5 -3.83 -4.78 10.34
N LEU A 6 -3.52 -5.40 9.21
CA LEU A 6 -3.20 -4.69 7.97
C LEU A 6 -4.38 -3.86 7.50
N ARG A 7 -5.57 -4.45 7.49
CA ARG A 7 -6.81 -3.76 7.12
C ARG A 7 -7.06 -2.54 8.01
N ALA A 8 -6.98 -2.74 9.32
CA ALA A 8 -7.20 -1.66 10.28
C ALA A 8 -6.18 -0.54 10.12
N PHE A 9 -4.92 -0.89 9.89
CA PHE A 9 -3.86 0.09 9.69
C PHE A 9 -4.12 0.95 8.44
N CYS A 10 -4.49 0.31 7.32
CA CYS A 10 -4.82 1.05 6.09
C CYS A 10 -6.03 1.97 6.27
N LEU A 11 -7.05 1.52 6.99
CA LEU A 11 -8.28 2.30 7.19
C LEU A 11 -8.11 3.44 8.20
N ASP A 12 -7.04 3.44 8.97
CA ASP A 12 -6.78 4.49 9.97
C ASP A 12 -6.23 5.79 9.37
N PHE A 13 -5.81 5.77 8.11
CA PHE A 13 -5.37 6.99 7.43
C PHE A 13 -6.56 7.90 7.11
N ASN A 14 -6.30 9.21 7.05
CA ASN A 14 -7.33 10.21 6.74
C ASN A 14 -8.00 9.91 5.39
N ASP A 15 -9.34 9.90 5.36
CA ASP A 15 -10.16 9.65 4.18
C ASP A 15 -9.92 8.28 3.52
N ALA A 16 -9.29 7.34 4.20
CA ALA A 16 -9.09 6.01 3.66
C ALA A 16 -10.41 5.24 3.57
N THR A 17 -10.61 4.58 2.46
CA THR A 17 -11.78 3.71 2.21
C THR A 17 -11.30 2.34 1.74
N GLU A 18 -12.13 1.33 1.94
CA GLU A 18 -11.92 -0.01 1.39
C GLU A 18 -12.99 -0.27 0.34
N GLU A 19 -12.56 -0.69 -0.86
CA GLU A 19 -13.47 -0.97 -1.97
C GLU A 19 -13.10 -2.30 -2.61
N PHE A 20 -14.01 -2.83 -3.41
CA PHE A 20 -13.86 -4.16 -4.02
C PHE A 20 -14.12 -4.12 -5.54
N PRO A 21 -13.43 -3.23 -6.30
CA PRO A 21 -13.70 -3.09 -7.75
C PRO A 21 -13.28 -4.32 -8.56
N PHE A 22 -12.44 -5.19 -8.01
CA PHE A 22 -11.93 -6.38 -8.71
C PHE A 22 -12.52 -7.68 -8.17
N GLY A 23 -13.55 -7.60 -7.32
CA GLY A 23 -14.21 -8.75 -6.73
C GLY A 23 -14.09 -8.79 -5.20
N PRO A 24 -14.88 -9.67 -4.54
CA PRO A 24 -14.99 -9.67 -3.08
C PRO A 24 -13.71 -10.13 -2.35
N ASP A 25 -12.79 -10.79 -3.07
CA ASP A 25 -11.57 -11.32 -2.45
C ASP A 25 -10.40 -10.34 -2.45
N VAL A 26 -10.56 -9.19 -3.10
CA VAL A 26 -9.47 -8.20 -3.26
C VAL A 26 -9.86 -6.89 -2.60
N SER A 27 -9.20 -6.55 -1.50
CA SER A 27 -9.41 -5.28 -0.82
C SER A 27 -8.52 -4.20 -1.46
N VAL A 28 -9.15 -3.11 -1.91
CA VAL A 28 -8.46 -1.95 -2.46
C VAL A 28 -8.67 -0.77 -1.52
N PHE A 29 -7.58 -0.24 -0.98
CA PHE A 29 -7.62 0.89 -0.06
C PHE A 29 -7.30 2.16 -0.84
N LYS A 30 -8.20 3.15 -0.75
CA LYS A 30 -8.12 4.38 -1.52
C LYS A 30 -8.14 5.60 -0.62
N VAL A 31 -7.55 6.68 -1.11
CA VAL A 31 -7.66 8.02 -0.55
C VAL A 31 -8.04 8.98 -1.68
N ALA A 32 -9.11 9.74 -1.50
CA ALA A 32 -9.64 10.66 -2.52
C ALA A 32 -9.81 9.96 -3.89
N GLY A 33 -10.29 8.72 -3.87
CA GLY A 33 -10.53 7.93 -5.09
C GLY A 33 -9.29 7.30 -5.72
N LYS A 34 -8.10 7.47 -5.14
CA LYS A 34 -6.84 6.91 -5.65
C LYS A 34 -6.36 5.77 -4.76
N MET A 35 -6.00 4.66 -5.38
CA MET A 35 -5.49 3.48 -4.68
C MET A 35 -4.12 3.74 -4.07
N PHE A 36 -3.93 3.34 -2.79
CA PHE A 36 -2.62 3.34 -2.16
C PHE A 36 -2.21 1.96 -1.62
N ALA A 37 -3.13 1.01 -1.52
CA ALA A 37 -2.81 -0.37 -1.14
C ALA A 37 -3.83 -1.31 -1.74
N LEU A 38 -3.37 -2.52 -2.10
CA LEU A 38 -4.24 -3.59 -2.61
C LEU A 38 -3.76 -4.91 -2.01
N SER A 39 -4.68 -5.68 -1.43
CA SER A 39 -4.33 -6.94 -0.80
C SER A 39 -5.43 -7.98 -0.96
N TRP A 40 -5.02 -9.24 -1.18
CA TRP A 40 -5.86 -10.42 -1.00
C TRP A 40 -5.71 -10.85 0.45
N LEU A 41 -6.52 -10.28 1.36
CA LEU A 41 -6.36 -10.44 2.81
C LEU A 41 -6.47 -11.89 3.29
N ASP A 42 -7.17 -12.75 2.53
CA ASP A 42 -7.32 -14.16 2.87
C ASP A 42 -6.22 -15.05 2.29
N ALA A 43 -5.30 -14.49 1.51
CA ALA A 43 -4.21 -15.26 0.93
C ALA A 43 -3.15 -15.61 1.98
N ASP A 44 -2.48 -16.74 1.77
CA ASP A 44 -1.38 -17.19 2.61
C ASP A 44 -0.20 -17.56 1.70
N PRO A 45 0.93 -16.87 1.81
CA PRO A 45 1.23 -15.79 2.77
C PRO A 45 0.50 -14.47 2.44
N LEU A 46 0.24 -13.69 3.48
CA LEU A 46 -0.34 -12.36 3.31
C LEU A 46 0.62 -11.47 2.54
N SER A 47 0.10 -10.78 1.51
CA SER A 47 0.88 -9.80 0.76
C SER A 47 0.08 -8.54 0.52
N VAL A 48 0.77 -7.45 0.24
CA VAL A 48 0.14 -6.16 -0.07
C VAL A 48 0.92 -5.48 -1.20
N ASN A 49 0.18 -4.93 -2.17
CA ASN A 49 0.75 -4.12 -3.23
C ASN A 49 0.76 -2.67 -2.77
N LEU A 50 1.91 -2.04 -2.84
CA LEU A 50 2.14 -0.67 -2.36
C LEU A 50 2.86 0.16 -3.41
N LYS A 51 2.49 1.43 -3.51
CA LYS A 51 3.16 2.37 -4.40
C LYS A 51 4.50 2.78 -3.81
N CYS A 52 5.48 2.96 -4.67
CA CYS A 52 6.84 3.31 -4.27
C CYS A 52 7.48 4.20 -5.32
N ASP A 53 8.37 5.09 -4.91
CA ASP A 53 9.23 5.82 -5.82
C ASP A 53 10.02 4.80 -6.67
N PRO A 54 10.16 5.01 -8.00
CA PRO A 54 10.77 4.00 -8.87
C PRO A 54 12.21 3.61 -8.48
N GLU A 55 13.03 4.54 -8.03
CA GLU A 55 14.39 4.22 -7.61
C GLU A 55 14.40 3.42 -6.32
N ASP A 56 13.57 3.82 -5.36
CA ASP A 56 13.40 3.08 -4.10
C ASP A 56 12.80 1.70 -4.35
N ALA A 57 11.88 1.58 -5.30
CA ALA A 57 11.27 0.29 -5.64
C ALA A 57 12.32 -0.72 -6.09
N VAL A 58 13.23 -0.32 -6.97
CA VAL A 58 14.32 -1.19 -7.44
C VAL A 58 15.25 -1.56 -6.29
N ARG A 59 15.66 -0.57 -5.50
CA ARG A 59 16.56 -0.79 -4.36
C ARG A 59 15.97 -1.77 -3.35
N LEU A 60 14.69 -1.61 -3.01
CA LEU A 60 14.01 -2.49 -2.06
C LEU A 60 13.91 -3.91 -2.57
N ARG A 61 13.64 -4.11 -3.87
CA ARG A 61 13.59 -5.45 -4.48
C ARG A 61 14.96 -6.15 -4.45
N GLU A 62 16.03 -5.39 -4.63
CA GLU A 62 17.39 -5.93 -4.57
C GLU A 62 17.78 -6.29 -3.14
N GLU A 63 17.35 -5.50 -2.18
CA GLU A 63 17.75 -5.62 -0.78
C GLU A 63 16.91 -6.68 -0.02
N TYR A 64 15.62 -6.82 -0.34
CA TYR A 64 14.70 -7.68 0.41
C TYR A 64 14.03 -8.70 -0.51
N PRO A 65 14.30 -10.01 -0.30
CA PRO A 65 13.60 -11.07 -1.06
C PRO A 65 12.08 -11.04 -0.89
N ALA A 66 11.58 -10.50 0.24
CA ALA A 66 10.16 -10.34 0.50
C ALA A 66 9.47 -9.30 -0.38
N ILE A 67 10.25 -8.51 -1.12
CA ILE A 67 9.72 -7.42 -1.96
C ILE A 67 9.99 -7.74 -3.42
N ALA A 68 8.92 -7.79 -4.22
CA ALA A 68 8.95 -8.14 -5.64
C ALA A 68 8.25 -7.04 -6.46
N PRO A 69 8.44 -7.04 -7.81
CA PRO A 69 7.64 -6.15 -8.66
C PRO A 69 6.15 -6.36 -8.46
N GLY A 70 5.36 -5.27 -8.53
CA GLY A 70 3.94 -5.31 -8.23
C GLY A 70 3.16 -6.29 -9.09
N TYR A 71 2.57 -7.29 -8.46
CA TYR A 71 1.78 -8.32 -9.12
C TYR A 71 0.50 -7.70 -9.69
N HIS A 72 0.28 -7.86 -10.99
CA HIS A 72 -0.82 -7.23 -11.74
C HIS A 72 -0.85 -5.70 -11.71
N MET A 73 0.29 -5.07 -11.41
CA MET A 73 0.40 -3.61 -11.28
C MET A 73 1.49 -3.08 -12.23
N ASN A 74 1.56 -1.76 -12.35
CA ASN A 74 2.68 -1.09 -12.99
C ASN A 74 3.95 -1.35 -12.16
N LYS A 75 4.88 -2.12 -12.70
CA LYS A 75 6.03 -2.62 -11.94
C LYS A 75 7.10 -1.56 -11.67
N ARG A 76 7.02 -0.41 -12.32
CA ARG A 76 7.91 0.70 -12.04
C ARG A 76 7.54 1.44 -10.77
N HIS A 77 6.24 1.54 -10.48
CA HIS A 77 5.70 2.33 -9.37
C HIS A 77 5.11 1.50 -8.24
N TRP A 78 5.05 0.19 -8.39
CA TRP A 78 4.39 -0.68 -7.42
C TRP A 78 5.25 -1.88 -7.07
N ASN A 79 5.30 -2.20 -5.78
CA ASN A 79 5.93 -3.41 -5.25
C ASN A 79 4.88 -4.29 -4.58
N THR A 80 5.11 -5.61 -4.61
CA THR A 80 4.39 -6.58 -3.79
C THR A 80 5.26 -6.93 -2.59
N VAL A 81 4.71 -6.73 -1.40
CA VAL A 81 5.39 -6.99 -0.14
C VAL A 81 4.79 -8.22 0.52
N THR A 82 5.62 -9.23 0.79
CA THR A 82 5.19 -10.42 1.54
C THR A 82 5.29 -10.11 3.02
N VAL A 83 4.15 -9.85 3.64
CA VAL A 83 4.05 -9.24 4.97
C VAL A 83 4.76 -10.05 6.07
N PRO A 84 4.55 -11.39 6.20
CA PRO A 84 5.17 -12.11 7.30
C PRO A 84 6.70 -12.23 7.21
N GLU A 85 7.30 -11.90 6.08
CA GLU A 85 8.75 -11.99 5.90
C GLU A 85 9.49 -10.69 6.26
N LEU A 86 8.78 -9.66 6.70
CA LEU A 86 9.36 -8.38 7.12
C LEU A 86 8.88 -8.00 8.53
N PRO A 87 9.67 -7.21 9.25
CA PRO A 87 9.20 -6.65 10.53
C PRO A 87 7.94 -5.81 10.33
N ASP A 88 7.00 -5.90 11.26
CA ASP A 88 5.74 -5.13 11.20
C ASP A 88 5.99 -3.64 11.05
N ARG A 89 6.99 -3.11 11.76
CA ARG A 89 7.37 -1.71 11.66
C ARG A 89 7.70 -1.30 10.23
N MET A 90 8.45 -2.14 9.52
CA MET A 90 8.83 -1.86 8.13
C MET A 90 7.61 -1.90 7.21
N VAL A 91 6.72 -2.87 7.41
CA VAL A 91 5.48 -2.96 6.64
C VAL A 91 4.65 -1.68 6.83
N ARG A 92 4.51 -1.21 8.08
CA ARG A 92 3.78 0.03 8.37
C ARG A 92 4.40 1.23 7.67
N GLU A 93 5.72 1.35 7.71
CA GLU A 93 6.45 2.43 7.04
C GLU A 93 6.22 2.42 5.53
N LEU A 94 6.24 1.23 4.91
CA LEU A 94 6.00 1.09 3.48
C LEU A 94 4.57 1.46 3.09
N VAL A 95 3.59 1.09 3.91
CA VAL A 95 2.18 1.49 3.69
C VAL A 95 2.05 3.01 3.82
N GLU A 96 2.65 3.60 4.84
CA GLU A 96 2.63 5.05 5.06
C GLU A 96 3.27 5.80 3.89
N ASP A 97 4.42 5.33 3.41
CA ASP A 97 5.08 5.92 2.25
C ASP A 97 4.20 5.86 1.00
N SER A 98 3.51 4.76 0.78
CA SER A 98 2.58 4.62 -0.33
C SER A 98 1.43 5.62 -0.24
N TYR A 99 0.81 5.74 0.92
CA TYR A 99 -0.24 6.73 1.17
C TYR A 99 0.27 8.14 0.90
N ASP A 100 1.43 8.50 1.43
CA ASP A 100 2.00 9.83 1.27
C ASP A 100 2.31 10.15 -0.20
N LEU A 101 2.81 9.18 -0.98
CA LEU A 101 3.05 9.36 -2.41
C LEU A 101 1.75 9.65 -3.17
N VAL A 102 0.69 8.92 -2.86
CA VAL A 102 -0.61 9.12 -3.51
C VAL A 102 -1.16 10.50 -3.16
N VAL A 103 -1.11 10.90 -1.88
CA VAL A 103 -1.58 12.21 -1.43
C VAL A 103 -0.78 13.33 -2.11
N ALA A 104 0.54 13.17 -2.25
CA ALA A 104 1.38 14.18 -2.90
C ALA A 104 1.01 14.44 -4.35
N GLY A 105 0.38 13.47 -5.02
CA GLY A 105 -0.09 13.61 -6.41
C GLY A 105 -1.49 14.19 -6.54
N LEU A 106 -2.18 14.49 -5.44
CA LEU A 106 -3.54 15.03 -5.48
C LEU A 106 -3.53 16.55 -5.69
N PRO A 107 -4.66 17.13 -6.16
CA PRO A 107 -4.79 18.59 -6.24
C PRO A 107 -4.53 19.25 -4.89
N LYS A 108 -3.94 20.44 -4.92
CA LYS A 108 -3.50 21.16 -3.71
C LYS A 108 -4.59 21.28 -2.65
N ALA A 109 -5.83 21.65 -3.06
CA ALA A 109 -6.93 21.80 -2.12
C ALA A 109 -7.26 20.50 -1.37
N VAL A 110 -7.23 19.37 -2.09
CA VAL A 110 -7.46 18.05 -1.50
C VAL A 110 -6.31 17.67 -0.58
N ARG A 111 -5.08 17.89 -1.04
CA ARG A 111 -3.86 17.60 -0.30
C ARG A 111 -3.81 18.31 1.05
N LEU A 112 -4.15 19.62 1.07
CA LEU A 112 -4.16 20.42 2.29
C LEU A 112 -5.19 19.92 3.30
N ARG A 113 -6.34 19.43 2.81
CA ARG A 113 -7.38 18.86 3.67
C ARG A 113 -6.91 17.56 4.34
N LEU A 114 -6.02 16.82 3.68
CA LEU A 114 -5.57 15.50 4.12
C LEU A 114 -4.23 15.54 4.88
N ASP A 115 -3.61 16.71 5.00
CA ASP A 115 -2.33 16.85 5.69
C ASP A 115 -2.45 16.30 7.11
N ARG A 116 -1.50 15.42 7.45
CA ARG A 116 -1.39 14.87 8.79
C ARG A 116 -0.61 15.84 9.67
N PRO A 117 -1.05 16.02 10.93
CA PRO A 117 -0.32 16.88 11.86
C PRO A 117 1.08 16.37 12.15
#